data_f62702b9c4217b6e49f75bb6fa9a62ff
#
_entry.id   f62702b9c4217b6e49f75bb6fa9a62ff
#
_cell.length_a   1.000
_cell.length_b   1.000
_cell.length_c   1.000
_cell.angle_alpha   90.00
_cell.angle_beta   90.00
_cell.angle_gamma   90.00
#
_symmetry.space_group_name_H-M   'P 1'
#
loop_
_entity.id
_entity.type
_entity.pdbx_description
1 polymer ?
#
loop_
_entity_poly.entity_id
_entity_poly.type
_entity_poly.pdbx_seq_one_letter_code
_entity_poly.pdbx_strand_id
1 'polypeptide(L)'
;MAFTYPVSLDLAKKKCLVVGGGNVAERKVLSLLEQEALVEIISPQLTKNLQMLYQQQKVLWQPACYQTAFLNGAFLVIAATNQPEVNAQVASDCQALGLLVNVIDHKEAGNFIVNAHFSQGDLQIAVSTGGISPALARQIKEQLADEFGPEYKAMLKIVKEARQEALLTITDADKRRAFLLSLAQMNLIEQLKQTSQEDVQKRVRKCLSSYWD
;
A
#
# COMPACT_ATOMS: atom_id res chain seq x y z
N MET A 1 -15.33 -1.07 21.37
CA MET A 1 -14.75 -0.95 20.02
C MET A 1 -14.13 -2.29 19.66
N ALA A 2 -14.44 -2.84 18.50
CA ALA A 2 -13.73 -4.02 17.99
C ALA A 2 -12.30 -3.59 17.60
N PHE A 3 -11.30 -4.38 18.00
CA PHE A 3 -9.93 -4.19 17.52
C PHE A 3 -9.87 -4.53 16.04
N THR A 4 -9.28 -3.65 15.22
CA THR A 4 -9.03 -3.93 13.81
C THR A 4 -7.82 -4.86 13.68
N TYR A 5 -7.92 -5.82 12.74
CA TYR A 5 -6.79 -6.70 12.40
C TYR A 5 -5.89 -6.02 11.35
N PRO A 6 -4.59 -5.80 11.62
CA PRO A 6 -3.69 -5.18 10.66
C PRO A 6 -3.35 -6.15 9.53
N VAL A 7 -3.57 -5.73 8.29
CA VAL A 7 -3.26 -6.52 7.09
C VAL A 7 -2.63 -5.62 6.03
N SER A 8 -1.85 -6.22 5.13
CA SER A 8 -1.43 -5.63 3.87
C SER A 8 -2.24 -6.29 2.75
N LEU A 9 -2.88 -5.49 1.90
CA LEU A 9 -3.65 -5.97 0.76
C LEU A 9 -2.82 -5.84 -0.51
N ASP A 10 -2.75 -6.92 -1.29
CA ASP A 10 -2.25 -6.87 -2.65
C ASP A 10 -3.38 -6.38 -3.58
N LEU A 11 -3.23 -5.15 -4.07
CA LEU A 11 -4.18 -4.51 -4.96
C LEU A 11 -3.75 -4.55 -6.43
N ALA A 12 -2.56 -5.10 -6.74
CA ALA A 12 -2.07 -5.16 -8.11
C ALA A 12 -3.08 -5.87 -9.02
N LYS A 13 -3.52 -5.16 -10.07
CA LYS A 13 -4.52 -5.63 -11.04
C LYS A 13 -5.89 -5.99 -10.44
N LYS A 14 -6.20 -5.57 -9.21
CA LYS A 14 -7.53 -5.72 -8.61
C LYS A 14 -8.42 -4.54 -8.98
N LYS A 15 -9.67 -4.79 -9.33
CA LYS A 15 -10.67 -3.74 -9.56
C LYS A 15 -10.98 -3.03 -8.25
N CYS A 16 -10.62 -1.75 -8.17
CA CYS A 16 -10.94 -0.87 -7.06
C CYS A 16 -11.91 0.22 -7.53
N LEU A 17 -13.08 0.27 -6.91
CA LEU A 17 -14.13 1.21 -7.26
C LEU A 17 -14.08 2.42 -6.33
N VAL A 18 -14.13 3.62 -6.89
CA VAL A 18 -14.25 4.87 -6.14
C VAL A 18 -15.53 5.57 -6.53
N VAL A 19 -16.47 5.67 -5.59
CA VAL A 19 -17.74 6.41 -5.79
C VAL A 19 -17.54 7.82 -5.29
N GLY A 20 -17.51 8.77 -6.24
CA GLY A 20 -17.20 10.19 -6.05
C GLY A 20 -16.06 10.65 -6.95
N GLY A 21 -16.06 11.94 -7.30
CA GLY A 21 -15.08 12.55 -8.23
C GLY A 21 -14.47 13.85 -7.72
N GLY A 22 -14.63 14.15 -6.43
CA GLY A 22 -14.08 15.33 -5.76
C GLY A 22 -12.66 15.13 -5.24
N ASN A 23 -12.13 16.14 -4.53
CA ASN A 23 -10.73 16.15 -4.02
C ASN A 23 -10.41 14.98 -3.08
N VAL A 24 -11.39 14.51 -2.30
CA VAL A 24 -11.19 13.36 -1.41
C VAL A 24 -11.06 12.08 -2.21
N ALA A 25 -11.94 11.87 -3.18
CA ALA A 25 -11.89 10.75 -4.11
C ALA A 25 -10.55 10.74 -4.88
N GLU A 26 -10.11 11.90 -5.37
CA GLU A 26 -8.83 12.06 -6.09
C GLU A 26 -7.64 11.54 -5.28
N ARG A 27 -7.53 11.93 -3.99
CA ARG A 27 -6.45 11.43 -3.13
C ARG A 27 -6.48 9.90 -2.97
N LYS A 28 -7.69 9.32 -2.91
CA LYS A 28 -7.85 7.86 -2.82
C LYS A 28 -7.50 7.17 -4.13
N VAL A 29 -7.91 7.74 -5.25
CA VAL A 29 -7.53 7.24 -6.59
C VAL A 29 -6.01 7.21 -6.76
N LEU A 30 -5.33 8.31 -6.43
CA LEU A 30 -3.86 8.37 -6.52
C LEU A 30 -3.20 7.29 -5.66
N SER A 31 -3.64 7.12 -4.41
CA SER A 31 -3.11 6.08 -3.52
C SER A 31 -3.35 4.65 -4.04
N LEU A 32 -4.48 4.39 -4.68
CA LEU A 32 -4.77 3.09 -5.29
C LEU A 32 -3.91 2.84 -6.53
N LEU A 33 -3.68 3.86 -7.36
CA LEU A 33 -2.82 3.77 -8.54
C LEU A 33 -1.35 3.48 -8.16
N GLU A 34 -0.85 4.03 -7.05
CA GLU A 34 0.47 3.71 -6.51
C GLU A 34 0.63 2.22 -6.17
N GLN A 35 -0.48 1.51 -5.93
CA GLN A 35 -0.52 0.08 -5.65
C GLN A 35 -0.89 -0.77 -6.90
N GLU A 36 -0.78 -0.19 -8.09
CA GLU A 36 -1.09 -0.84 -9.39
C GLU A 36 -2.53 -1.38 -9.49
N ALA A 37 -3.47 -0.81 -8.72
CA ALA A 37 -4.88 -1.18 -8.79
C ALA A 37 -5.52 -0.74 -10.11
N LEU A 38 -6.50 -1.50 -10.59
CA LEU A 38 -7.38 -1.11 -11.70
C LEU A 38 -8.50 -0.24 -11.14
N VAL A 39 -8.35 1.07 -11.25
CA VAL A 39 -9.26 2.02 -10.63
C VAL A 39 -10.39 2.40 -11.59
N GLU A 40 -11.63 2.23 -11.13
CA GLU A 40 -12.85 2.71 -11.79
C GLU A 40 -13.52 3.77 -10.91
N ILE A 41 -13.89 4.90 -11.50
CA ILE A 41 -14.51 6.03 -10.80
C ILE A 41 -15.96 6.16 -11.25
N ILE A 42 -16.90 6.18 -10.30
CA ILE A 42 -18.31 6.46 -10.55
C ILE A 42 -18.64 7.84 -10.01
N SER A 43 -18.88 8.78 -10.90
CA SER A 43 -19.25 10.15 -10.53
C SER A 43 -19.79 10.91 -11.73
N PRO A 44 -20.81 11.77 -11.56
CA PRO A 44 -21.25 12.66 -12.64
C PRO A 44 -20.17 13.66 -13.11
N GLN A 45 -19.25 14.03 -12.21
CA GLN A 45 -18.20 15.01 -12.48
C GLN A 45 -16.87 14.57 -11.84
N LEU A 46 -15.77 15.00 -12.44
CA LEU A 46 -14.42 14.76 -11.95
C LEU A 46 -13.68 16.09 -11.71
N THR A 47 -12.71 16.07 -10.80
CA THR A 47 -11.70 17.12 -10.72
C THR A 47 -10.88 17.17 -12.01
N LYS A 48 -10.20 18.29 -12.27
CA LYS A 48 -9.32 18.43 -13.44
C LYS A 48 -8.23 17.35 -13.48
N ASN A 49 -7.67 17.00 -12.34
CA ASN A 49 -6.61 15.98 -12.25
C ASN A 49 -7.17 14.57 -12.57
N LEU A 50 -8.34 14.21 -12.04
CA LEU A 50 -8.99 12.95 -12.38
C LEU A 50 -9.37 12.88 -13.86
N GLN A 51 -9.78 14.01 -14.49
CA GLN A 51 -10.03 14.07 -15.93
C GLN A 51 -8.74 13.79 -16.73
N MET A 52 -7.61 14.36 -16.32
CA MET A 52 -6.31 14.07 -16.94
C MET A 52 -5.91 12.60 -16.81
N LEU A 53 -6.12 11.99 -15.63
CA LEU A 53 -5.85 10.57 -15.43
C LEU A 53 -6.72 9.68 -16.31
N TYR A 54 -7.99 10.04 -16.49
CA TYR A 54 -8.90 9.36 -17.42
C TYR A 54 -8.44 9.49 -18.88
N GLN A 55 -8.08 10.69 -19.33
CA GLN A 55 -7.53 10.91 -20.67
C GLN A 55 -6.23 10.14 -20.94
N GLN A 56 -5.41 9.96 -19.91
CA GLN A 56 -4.18 9.13 -19.93
C GLN A 56 -4.48 7.62 -19.83
N GLN A 57 -5.75 7.21 -19.79
CA GLN A 57 -6.17 5.81 -19.63
C GLN A 57 -5.64 5.13 -18.34
N LYS A 58 -5.31 5.92 -17.32
CA LYS A 58 -4.86 5.40 -16.01
C LYS A 58 -6.01 4.97 -15.11
N VAL A 59 -7.21 5.46 -15.37
CA VAL A 59 -8.44 5.11 -14.65
C VAL A 59 -9.58 4.91 -15.64
N LEU A 60 -10.56 4.13 -15.27
CA LEU A 60 -11.86 4.09 -15.94
C LEU A 60 -12.79 5.09 -15.27
N TRP A 61 -13.68 5.70 -16.02
CA TRP A 61 -14.68 6.64 -15.51
C TRP A 61 -16.05 6.36 -16.09
N GLN A 62 -17.04 6.26 -15.21
CA GLN A 62 -18.45 6.18 -15.53
C GLN A 62 -19.12 7.51 -15.11
N PRO A 63 -19.55 8.36 -16.07
CA PRO A 63 -20.22 9.63 -15.79
C PRO A 63 -21.68 9.40 -15.37
N ALA A 64 -21.90 8.77 -14.23
CA ALA A 64 -23.20 8.35 -13.73
C ALA A 64 -23.31 8.53 -12.21
N CYS A 65 -24.56 8.58 -11.71
CA CYS A 65 -24.85 8.34 -10.31
C CYS A 65 -24.61 6.87 -9.97
N TYR A 66 -24.30 6.61 -8.69
CA TYR A 66 -24.07 5.26 -8.19
C TYR A 66 -25.28 4.33 -8.43
N GLN A 67 -24.99 3.11 -8.82
CA GLN A 67 -25.92 1.98 -8.92
C GLN A 67 -25.21 0.71 -8.43
N THR A 68 -25.93 -0.19 -7.76
CA THR A 68 -25.40 -1.44 -7.22
C THR A 68 -24.68 -2.31 -8.26
N ALA A 69 -25.13 -2.25 -9.52
CA ALA A 69 -24.54 -3.00 -10.64
C ALA A 69 -23.04 -2.69 -10.87
N PHE A 70 -22.56 -1.48 -10.50
CA PHE A 70 -21.15 -1.12 -10.63
C PHE A 70 -20.23 -1.91 -9.70
N LEU A 71 -20.77 -2.51 -8.63
CA LEU A 71 -20.01 -3.34 -7.69
C LEU A 71 -19.54 -4.67 -8.31
N ASN A 72 -20.09 -5.05 -9.45
CA ASN A 72 -19.73 -6.33 -10.08
C ASN A 72 -18.22 -6.43 -10.36
N GLY A 73 -17.60 -7.48 -9.82
CA GLY A 73 -16.17 -7.73 -9.94
C GLY A 73 -15.26 -6.78 -9.14
N ALA A 74 -15.81 -5.89 -8.33
CA ALA A 74 -15.01 -5.06 -7.44
C ALA A 74 -14.37 -5.90 -6.33
N PHE A 75 -13.10 -5.64 -6.04
CA PHE A 75 -12.38 -6.20 -4.91
C PHE A 75 -12.47 -5.28 -3.69
N LEU A 76 -12.41 -3.98 -3.92
CA LEU A 76 -12.41 -2.95 -2.89
C LEU A 76 -13.19 -1.73 -3.36
N VAL A 77 -13.96 -1.12 -2.46
CA VAL A 77 -14.80 0.05 -2.76
C VAL A 77 -14.48 1.19 -1.80
N ILE A 78 -14.42 2.40 -2.32
CA ILE A 78 -14.30 3.63 -1.53
C ILE A 78 -15.51 4.52 -1.82
N ALA A 79 -16.34 4.77 -0.82
CA ALA A 79 -17.43 5.73 -0.89
C ALA A 79 -16.92 7.11 -0.45
N ALA A 80 -16.78 8.03 -1.39
CA ALA A 80 -16.16 9.34 -1.20
C ALA A 80 -16.97 10.47 -1.87
N THR A 81 -18.30 10.39 -1.78
CA THR A 81 -19.19 11.46 -2.24
C THR A 81 -19.44 12.48 -1.12
N ASN A 82 -19.98 13.62 -1.48
CA ASN A 82 -20.51 14.61 -0.55
C ASN A 82 -22.00 14.37 -0.17
N GLN A 83 -22.54 13.20 -0.53
CA GLN A 83 -23.92 12.79 -0.25
C GLN A 83 -23.90 11.60 0.73
N PRO A 84 -24.23 11.83 2.03
CA PRO A 84 -24.19 10.78 3.05
C PRO A 84 -25.10 9.58 2.70
N GLU A 85 -26.24 9.84 2.07
CA GLU A 85 -27.21 8.81 1.68
C GLU A 85 -26.62 7.86 0.63
N VAL A 86 -25.89 8.42 -0.37
CA VAL A 86 -25.20 7.63 -1.39
C VAL A 86 -24.09 6.80 -0.76
N ASN A 87 -23.29 7.40 0.13
CA ASN A 87 -22.23 6.69 0.84
C ASN A 87 -22.79 5.54 1.71
N ALA A 88 -23.93 5.76 2.38
CA ALA A 88 -24.61 4.73 3.16
C ALA A 88 -25.16 3.60 2.27
N GLN A 89 -25.73 3.93 1.11
CA GLN A 89 -26.20 2.94 0.14
C GLN A 89 -25.04 2.08 -0.37
N VAL A 90 -23.90 2.70 -0.76
CA VAL A 90 -22.69 1.97 -1.18
C VAL A 90 -22.21 1.02 -0.09
N ALA A 91 -22.18 1.49 1.16
CA ALA A 91 -21.78 0.66 2.30
C ALA A 91 -22.70 -0.55 2.50
N SER A 92 -24.01 -0.34 2.48
CA SER A 92 -25.02 -1.41 2.61
C SER A 92 -24.90 -2.45 1.50
N ASP A 93 -24.79 -2.01 0.26
CA ASP A 93 -24.67 -2.90 -0.89
C ASP A 93 -23.36 -3.71 -0.84
N CYS A 94 -22.25 -3.07 -0.46
CA CYS A 94 -20.97 -3.75 -0.29
C CYS A 94 -21.01 -4.80 0.83
N GLN A 95 -21.64 -4.47 1.98
CA GLN A 95 -21.79 -5.41 3.09
C GLN A 95 -22.65 -6.62 2.69
N ALA A 96 -23.74 -6.40 1.97
CA ALA A 96 -24.59 -7.48 1.47
C ALA A 96 -23.84 -8.45 0.52
N LEU A 97 -22.84 -7.93 -0.21
CA LEU A 97 -22.00 -8.69 -1.14
C LEU A 97 -20.67 -9.19 -0.52
N GLY A 98 -20.42 -8.92 0.76
CA GLY A 98 -19.15 -9.28 1.42
C GLY A 98 -17.91 -8.55 0.88
N LEU A 99 -18.08 -7.37 0.26
CA LEU A 99 -17.01 -6.58 -0.31
C LEU A 99 -16.30 -5.72 0.74
N LEU A 100 -15.02 -5.42 0.52
CA LEU A 100 -14.29 -4.44 1.30
C LEU A 100 -14.78 -3.04 0.95
N VAL A 101 -15.23 -2.28 1.96
CA VAL A 101 -15.72 -0.91 1.78
C VAL A 101 -15.15 0.05 2.83
N ASN A 102 -14.60 1.17 2.35
CA ASN A 102 -14.22 2.31 3.17
C ASN A 102 -15.17 3.48 2.89
N VAL A 103 -15.79 4.02 3.93
CA VAL A 103 -16.67 5.20 3.83
C VAL A 103 -15.95 6.39 4.42
N ILE A 104 -15.80 7.45 3.63
CA ILE A 104 -15.14 8.68 4.08
C ILE A 104 -16.02 9.37 5.12
N ASP A 105 -15.39 9.85 6.20
CA ASP A 105 -16.00 10.54 7.35
C ASP A 105 -17.02 9.73 8.14
N HIS A 106 -17.20 8.44 7.82
CA HIS A 106 -18.12 7.56 8.54
C HIS A 106 -17.55 6.13 8.68
N LYS A 107 -16.54 5.97 9.54
CA LYS A 107 -15.78 4.71 9.67
C LYS A 107 -16.65 3.50 10.08
N GLU A 108 -17.72 3.73 10.86
CA GLU A 108 -18.63 2.68 11.32
C GLU A 108 -19.47 2.06 10.19
N ALA A 109 -19.67 2.79 9.10
CA ALA A 109 -20.39 2.29 7.93
C ALA A 109 -19.50 1.42 7.02
N GLY A 110 -18.17 1.51 7.16
CA GLY A 110 -17.22 0.67 6.43
C GLY A 110 -16.79 -0.57 7.23
N ASN A 111 -16.05 -1.46 6.57
CA ASN A 111 -15.47 -2.65 7.20
C ASN A 111 -13.93 -2.65 7.21
N PHE A 112 -13.30 -1.63 6.64
CA PHE A 112 -11.86 -1.37 6.77
C PHE A 112 -11.55 0.13 6.84
N ILE A 113 -10.38 0.46 7.36
CA ILE A 113 -9.83 1.82 7.39
C ILE A 113 -8.48 1.87 6.68
N VAL A 114 -8.24 2.97 5.97
CA VAL A 114 -6.94 3.26 5.39
C VAL A 114 -6.10 4.01 6.42
N ASN A 115 -5.09 3.34 6.95
CA ASN A 115 -4.18 3.88 7.95
C ASN A 115 -3.30 5.02 7.38
N ALA A 116 -2.80 5.89 8.25
CA ALA A 116 -1.71 6.80 7.88
C ALA A 116 -0.47 5.95 7.56
N HIS A 117 0.12 6.10 6.37
CA HIS A 117 1.23 5.26 5.93
C HIS A 117 2.22 6.04 5.08
N PHE A 118 3.41 5.48 4.95
CA PHE A 118 4.42 5.86 3.97
C PHE A 118 5.22 4.64 3.53
N SER A 119 5.95 4.78 2.44
CA SER A 119 6.77 3.70 1.89
C SER A 119 8.17 4.20 1.54
N GLN A 120 9.17 3.32 1.75
CA GLN A 120 10.54 3.47 1.28
C GLN A 120 10.90 2.25 0.44
N GLY A 121 10.49 2.28 -0.84
CA GLY A 121 10.53 1.08 -1.69
C GLY A 121 9.60 -0.02 -1.16
N ASP A 122 10.14 -1.21 -0.90
CA ASP A 122 9.37 -2.35 -0.38
C ASP A 122 9.07 -2.24 1.13
N LEU A 123 9.69 -1.28 1.87
CA LEU A 123 9.32 -0.99 3.26
C LEU A 123 8.01 -0.21 3.28
N GLN A 124 7.02 -0.71 3.99
CA GLN A 124 5.78 0.00 4.27
C GLN A 124 5.57 0.11 5.79
N ILE A 125 5.29 1.31 6.26
CA ILE A 125 4.96 1.57 7.66
C ILE A 125 3.58 2.20 7.70
N ALA A 126 2.68 1.56 8.46
CA ALA A 126 1.30 2.02 8.64
C ALA A 126 1.00 2.25 10.13
N VAL A 127 0.40 3.39 10.44
CA VAL A 127 0.06 3.81 11.79
C VAL A 127 -1.45 3.90 11.93
N SER A 128 -2.01 3.17 12.88
CA SER A 128 -3.43 3.20 13.19
C SER A 128 -3.65 3.60 14.65
N THR A 129 -4.60 4.47 14.89
CA THR A 129 -5.13 4.77 16.21
C THR A 129 -6.55 4.23 16.37
N GLY A 130 -6.94 3.21 15.60
CA GLY A 130 -8.30 2.69 15.53
C GLY A 130 -9.34 3.74 15.08
N GLY A 131 -8.87 4.79 14.37
CA GLY A 131 -9.72 5.91 13.96
C GLY A 131 -10.04 6.90 15.10
N ILE A 132 -9.39 6.77 16.26
CA ILE A 132 -9.61 7.68 17.41
C ILE A 132 -8.97 9.05 17.14
N SER A 133 -7.74 9.08 16.61
CA SER A 133 -7.02 10.33 16.34
C SER A 133 -6.24 10.26 15.02
N PRO A 134 -6.87 10.64 13.89
CA PRO A 134 -6.17 10.71 12.60
C PRO A 134 -4.98 11.69 12.63
N ALA A 135 -5.07 12.78 13.40
CA ALA A 135 -3.99 13.74 13.55
C ALA A 135 -2.76 13.13 14.25
N LEU A 136 -2.96 12.37 15.34
CA LEU A 136 -1.88 11.67 16.02
C LEU A 136 -1.26 10.57 15.13
N ALA A 137 -2.08 9.80 14.43
CA ALA A 137 -1.58 8.80 13.49
C ALA A 137 -0.71 9.44 12.39
N ARG A 138 -1.11 10.60 11.88
CA ARG A 138 -0.33 11.38 10.91
C ARG A 138 0.99 11.88 11.51
N GLN A 139 0.96 12.46 12.70
CA GLN A 139 2.16 12.95 13.38
C GLN A 139 3.19 11.83 13.62
N ILE A 140 2.74 10.68 14.13
CA ILE A 140 3.61 9.50 14.32
C ILE A 140 4.17 9.03 12.98
N LYS A 141 3.34 8.97 11.94
CA LYS A 141 3.79 8.61 10.59
C LYS A 141 4.88 9.55 10.08
N GLU A 142 4.77 10.87 10.31
CA GLU A 142 5.77 11.87 9.91
C GLU A 142 7.08 11.67 10.67
N GLN A 143 7.03 11.45 11.98
CA GLN A 143 8.23 11.15 12.79
C GLN A 143 8.94 9.87 12.31
N LEU A 144 8.18 8.81 12.03
CA LEU A 144 8.76 7.57 11.52
C LEU A 144 9.32 7.74 10.10
N ALA A 145 8.73 8.58 9.26
CA ALA A 145 9.25 8.84 7.92
C ALA A 145 10.62 9.57 7.94
N ASP A 146 10.87 10.38 8.96
CA ASP A 146 12.18 11.02 9.19
C ASP A 146 13.23 10.01 9.69
N GLU A 147 12.82 9.02 10.50
CA GLU A 147 13.70 7.98 11.03
C GLU A 147 14.02 6.89 9.99
N PHE A 148 13.02 6.50 9.20
CA PHE A 148 13.14 5.44 8.18
C PHE A 148 13.32 6.06 6.79
N GLY A 149 14.54 6.54 6.51
CA GLY A 149 14.90 7.28 5.30
C GLY A 149 15.08 6.41 4.04
N PRO A 150 15.56 7.02 2.94
CA PRO A 150 15.71 6.35 1.64
C PRO A 150 16.73 5.20 1.64
N GLU A 151 17.63 5.14 2.61
CA GLU A 151 18.59 4.04 2.80
C GLU A 151 17.90 2.69 3.01
N TYR A 152 16.69 2.67 3.58
CA TYR A 152 15.88 1.45 3.74
C TYR A 152 15.44 0.86 2.40
N LYS A 153 15.14 1.72 1.41
CA LYS A 153 14.86 1.26 0.03
C LYS A 153 16.08 0.55 -0.57
N ALA A 154 17.27 1.14 -0.40
CA ALA A 154 18.52 0.55 -0.90
C ALA A 154 18.84 -0.77 -0.17
N MET A 155 18.70 -0.80 1.15
CA MET A 155 18.91 -2.00 1.96
C MET A 155 18.00 -3.13 1.51
N LEU A 156 16.70 -2.91 1.40
CA LEU A 156 15.74 -3.96 1.02
C LEU A 156 15.98 -4.48 -0.40
N LYS A 157 16.45 -3.62 -1.32
CA LYS A 157 16.87 -4.07 -2.65
C LYS A 157 18.05 -5.04 -2.56
N ILE A 158 19.08 -4.71 -1.79
CA ILE A 158 20.25 -5.57 -1.57
C ILE A 158 19.84 -6.91 -0.94
N VAL A 159 19.00 -6.85 0.11
CA VAL A 159 18.52 -8.06 0.81
C VAL A 159 17.69 -8.94 -0.12
N LYS A 160 16.83 -8.35 -0.96
CA LYS A 160 16.02 -9.07 -1.94
C LYS A 160 16.88 -9.81 -2.97
N GLU A 161 17.88 -9.13 -3.53
CA GLU A 161 18.81 -9.72 -4.49
C GLU A 161 19.65 -10.84 -3.84
N ALA A 162 20.19 -10.60 -2.65
CA ALA A 162 20.97 -11.60 -1.91
C ALA A 162 20.12 -12.83 -1.53
N ARG A 163 18.83 -12.63 -1.16
CA ARG A 163 17.90 -13.72 -0.89
C ARG A 163 17.63 -14.57 -2.13
N GLN A 164 17.44 -13.93 -3.28
CA GLN A 164 17.23 -14.64 -4.54
C GLN A 164 18.46 -15.45 -4.95
N GLU A 165 19.65 -14.87 -4.83
CA GLU A 165 20.91 -15.54 -5.13
C GLU A 165 21.15 -16.72 -4.17
N ALA A 166 20.90 -16.56 -2.88
CA ALA A 166 21.01 -17.63 -1.89
C ALA A 166 20.06 -18.81 -2.16
N LEU A 167 18.87 -18.56 -2.68
CA LEU A 167 17.92 -19.62 -3.08
C LEU A 167 18.43 -20.44 -4.25
N LEU A 168 19.27 -19.87 -5.10
CA LEU A 168 19.82 -20.52 -6.29
C LEU A 168 21.16 -21.22 -6.00
N THR A 169 21.96 -20.72 -5.03
CA THR A 169 23.35 -21.14 -4.82
C THR A 169 23.59 -21.94 -3.55
N ILE A 170 22.73 -21.82 -2.54
CA ILE A 170 22.84 -22.59 -1.29
C ILE A 170 21.77 -23.69 -1.27
N THR A 171 22.17 -24.93 -1.51
CA THR A 171 21.27 -26.09 -1.53
C THR A 171 20.84 -26.48 -0.12
N ASP A 172 21.76 -26.42 0.85
CA ASP A 172 21.51 -26.71 2.26
C ASP A 172 20.57 -25.68 2.91
N ALA A 173 19.46 -26.16 3.47
CA ALA A 173 18.42 -25.31 4.06
C ALA A 173 18.90 -24.59 5.33
N ASP A 174 19.75 -25.24 6.13
CA ASP A 174 20.24 -24.66 7.39
C ASP A 174 21.30 -23.61 7.12
N LYS A 175 22.23 -23.87 6.18
CA LYS A 175 23.19 -22.86 5.71
C LYS A 175 22.46 -21.64 5.11
N ARG A 176 21.46 -21.86 4.29
CA ARG A 176 20.66 -20.79 3.69
C ARG A 176 19.95 -19.96 4.77
N ARG A 177 19.36 -20.61 5.77
CA ARG A 177 18.73 -19.94 6.92
C ARG A 177 19.75 -19.12 7.71
N ALA A 178 20.93 -19.69 7.99
CA ALA A 178 22.02 -19.00 8.69
C ALA A 178 22.47 -17.75 7.92
N PHE A 179 22.65 -17.83 6.60
CA PHE A 179 22.97 -16.68 5.77
C PHE A 179 21.89 -15.59 5.87
N LEU A 180 20.61 -15.94 5.72
CA LEU A 180 19.53 -14.97 5.80
C LEU A 180 19.44 -14.28 7.18
N LEU A 181 19.74 -14.98 8.25
CA LEU A 181 19.85 -14.39 9.59
C LEU A 181 21.07 -13.46 9.70
N SER A 182 22.21 -13.82 9.09
CA SER A 182 23.40 -12.96 9.10
C SER A 182 23.15 -11.62 8.42
N LEU A 183 22.32 -11.56 7.36
CA LEU A 183 21.96 -10.30 6.71
C LEU A 183 21.31 -9.29 7.66
N ALA A 184 20.47 -9.78 8.58
CA ALA A 184 19.82 -8.91 9.58
C ALA A 184 20.83 -8.35 10.60
N GLN A 185 21.97 -9.04 10.81
CA GLN A 185 23.03 -8.65 11.76
C GLN A 185 24.09 -7.74 11.12
N MET A 186 24.12 -7.61 9.79
CA MET A 186 25.17 -6.88 9.06
C MET A 186 25.12 -5.35 9.22
N ASN A 187 24.16 -4.81 9.97
CA ASN A 187 23.97 -3.35 10.12
C ASN A 187 24.07 -2.57 8.79
N LEU A 188 23.33 -3.07 7.77
CA LEU A 188 23.41 -2.56 6.39
C LEU A 188 23.01 -1.09 6.27
N ILE A 189 22.11 -0.61 7.14
CA ILE A 189 21.68 0.79 7.16
C ILE A 189 22.85 1.71 7.47
N GLU A 190 23.62 1.41 8.53
CA GLU A 190 24.76 2.22 8.90
C GLU A 190 25.84 2.21 7.81
N GLN A 191 26.07 1.05 7.20
CA GLN A 191 26.99 0.95 6.07
C GLN A 191 26.54 1.78 4.87
N LEU A 192 25.23 1.79 4.54
CA LEU A 192 24.67 2.60 3.44
C LEU A 192 24.75 4.12 3.69
N LYS A 193 24.77 4.54 4.96
CA LYS A 193 25.03 5.94 5.32
C LYS A 193 26.49 6.37 5.13
N GLN A 194 27.43 5.42 5.16
CA GLN A 194 28.88 5.68 5.14
C GLN A 194 29.54 5.37 3.80
N THR A 195 28.97 4.45 3.01
CA THR A 195 29.57 3.96 1.77
C THR A 195 28.54 3.85 0.65
N SER A 196 29.02 3.58 -0.57
CA SER A 196 28.14 3.40 -1.74
C SER A 196 27.30 2.12 -1.62
N GLN A 197 26.14 2.11 -2.28
CA GLN A 197 25.29 0.92 -2.36
C GLN A 197 26.04 -0.26 -3.01
N GLU A 198 26.90 0.01 -4.00
CA GLU A 198 27.71 -1.02 -4.68
C GLU A 198 28.70 -1.70 -3.73
N ASP A 199 29.34 -0.94 -2.83
CA ASP A 199 30.28 -1.50 -1.86
C ASP A 199 29.60 -2.37 -0.82
N VAL A 200 28.42 -1.94 -0.36
CA VAL A 200 27.60 -2.76 0.56
C VAL A 200 27.16 -4.05 -0.15
N GLN A 201 26.73 -3.96 -1.41
CA GLN A 201 26.32 -5.13 -2.19
C GLN A 201 27.49 -6.12 -2.41
N LYS A 202 28.72 -5.64 -2.68
CA LYS A 202 29.93 -6.49 -2.76
C LYS A 202 30.20 -7.22 -1.44
N ARG A 203 30.05 -6.53 -0.30
CA ARG A 203 30.23 -7.16 1.03
C ARG A 203 29.19 -8.24 1.30
N VAL A 204 27.94 -8.00 0.96
CA VAL A 204 26.86 -8.99 1.07
C VAL A 204 27.13 -10.21 0.19
N ARG A 205 27.56 -10.02 -1.06
CA ARG A 205 27.94 -11.13 -1.94
C ARG A 205 29.15 -11.92 -1.43
N LYS A 206 30.15 -11.25 -0.87
CA LYS A 206 31.28 -11.91 -0.23
C LYS A 206 30.84 -12.75 0.98
N CYS A 207 29.90 -12.25 1.77
CA CYS A 207 29.32 -13.05 2.85
C CYS A 207 28.53 -14.24 2.31
N LEU A 208 27.74 -14.06 1.26
CA LEU A 208 26.97 -15.13 0.62
C LEU A 208 27.91 -16.26 0.14
N SER A 209 29.03 -15.92 -0.51
CA SER A 209 29.96 -16.92 -1.03
C SER A 209 30.63 -17.79 0.07
N SER A 210 30.66 -17.34 1.32
CA SER A 210 31.16 -18.15 2.45
C SER A 210 30.19 -19.25 2.90
N TYR A 211 28.97 -19.26 2.37
CA TYR A 211 27.94 -20.29 2.63
C TYR A 211 27.72 -21.23 1.43
N TRP A 212 28.45 -21.03 0.31
CA TRP A 212 28.37 -21.95 -0.82
C TRP A 212 28.94 -23.32 -0.43
N ASP A 213 28.39 -24.36 -1.02
CA ASP A 213 28.81 -25.74 -0.86
C ASP A 213 30.08 -26.07 -1.67
#